data_19cdda95bc4e7bed7b392d975cdcb31a
#
_entry.id   19cdda95bc4e7bed7b392d975cdcb31a
#
_cell.length_a   1.000
_cell.length_b   1.000
_cell.length_c   1.000
_cell.angle_alpha   90.00
_cell.angle_beta   90.00
_cell.angle_gamma   90.00
#
_symmetry.space_group_name_H-M   'P 1'
#
loop_
_entity.id
_entity.type
_entity.pdbx_description
1 polymer ?
#
loop_
_entity_poly.entity_id
_entity_poly.type
_entity_poly.pdbx_seq_one_letter_code
_entity_poly.pdbx_strand_id
1 'polypeptide(L)'
;MILPKIKVLRSHGKQYIPDLDAVELTEEFRGRPELTETPDTADLERAAAICPTGALTTAPLSLDLGRCLFCGECARTAPRNIRFTNDYRIGSPTREGLVVRPGDKCVRFDPAAVRPEIGRYFGRSLQLREVCAGGDASVEMELNATGNVNFDLGRYGIGLSLIHISEPTRL
;
A
#
# COMPACT_ATOMS: atom_id res chain seq x y z
N MET A 1 36.24 14.31 20.63
CA MET A 1 35.95 13.66 19.33
C MET A 1 34.47 13.26 19.11
N ILE A 2 33.58 13.58 20.04
CA ILE A 2 32.12 13.27 19.97
C ILE A 2 31.33 14.38 19.27
N LEU A 3 31.70 15.66 19.46
CA LEU A 3 31.00 16.83 18.93
C LEU A 3 30.80 16.84 17.40
N PRO A 4 31.78 16.45 16.56
CA PRO A 4 31.58 16.40 15.11
C PRO A 4 30.52 15.36 14.70
N LYS A 5 30.50 14.21 15.39
CA LYS A 5 29.50 13.15 15.12
C LYS A 5 28.06 13.60 15.45
N ILE A 6 27.92 14.31 16.57
CA ILE A 6 26.62 14.90 16.98
C ILE A 6 26.17 15.94 15.96
N LYS A 7 27.10 16.75 15.43
CA LYS A 7 26.80 17.77 14.42
C LYS A 7 26.33 17.15 13.11
N VAL A 8 26.95 16.05 12.69
CA VAL A 8 26.56 15.27 11.51
C VAL A 8 25.17 14.65 11.73
N LEU A 9 24.94 13.96 12.84
CA LEU A 9 23.63 13.37 13.17
C LEU A 9 22.52 14.43 13.21
N ARG A 10 22.82 15.63 13.73
CA ARG A 10 21.86 16.73 13.80
C ARG A 10 21.56 17.34 12.41
N SER A 11 22.52 17.31 11.49
CA SER A 11 22.32 17.78 10.10
C SER A 11 21.49 16.81 9.26
N HIS A 12 21.47 15.52 9.59
CA HIS A 12 20.66 14.51 8.89
C HIS A 12 19.18 14.61 9.24
N GLY A 13 18.80 15.33 10.29
CA GLY A 13 17.42 15.46 10.72
C GLY A 13 16.80 14.13 11.21
N LYS A 14 15.48 14.04 11.12
CA LYS A 14 14.76 12.79 11.42
C LYS A 14 14.80 11.88 10.21
N GLN A 15 15.37 10.69 10.37
CA GLN A 15 15.49 9.67 9.31
C GLN A 15 14.39 8.61 9.37
N TYR A 16 13.34 8.85 10.12
CA TYR A 16 12.20 7.95 10.23
C TYR A 16 10.89 8.73 10.16
N ILE A 17 9.84 8.08 9.74
CA ILE A 17 8.49 8.64 9.76
C ILE A 17 7.93 8.47 11.17
N PRO A 18 7.75 9.55 11.94
CA PRO A 18 7.34 9.45 13.35
C PRO A 18 5.87 9.05 13.51
N ASP A 19 5.03 9.44 12.55
CA ASP A 19 3.60 9.16 12.52
C ASP A 19 3.19 8.78 11.09
N LEU A 20 2.85 7.52 10.91
CA LEU A 20 2.43 7.00 9.61
C LEU A 20 1.05 7.52 9.20
N ASP A 21 0.19 7.86 10.15
CA ASP A 21 -1.14 8.41 9.86
C ASP A 21 -1.10 9.88 9.39
N ALA A 22 -0.04 10.59 9.76
CA ALA A 22 0.18 11.99 9.40
C ALA A 22 1.21 12.19 8.26
N VAL A 23 1.55 11.14 7.52
CA VAL A 23 2.50 11.24 6.41
C VAL A 23 1.89 11.99 5.24
N GLU A 24 2.63 12.98 4.71
CA GLU A 24 2.29 13.66 3.48
C GLU A 24 3.02 12.99 2.32
N LEU A 25 2.26 12.60 1.30
CA LEU A 25 2.77 11.98 0.09
C LEU A 25 2.84 13.03 -1.04
N THR A 26 3.62 12.73 -2.06
CA THR A 26 3.76 13.62 -3.23
C THR A 26 2.44 13.74 -4.01
N GLU A 27 2.27 14.82 -4.75
CA GLU A 27 1.06 15.05 -5.56
C GLU A 27 0.85 13.99 -6.65
N GLU A 28 1.93 13.37 -7.09
CA GLU A 28 1.89 12.30 -8.10
C GLU A 28 1.39 10.97 -7.55
N PHE A 29 1.41 10.80 -6.21
CA PHE A 29 0.95 9.57 -5.60
C PHE A 29 -0.57 9.40 -5.81
N ARG A 30 -0.94 8.26 -6.33
CA ARG A 30 -2.34 7.85 -6.53
C ARG A 30 -2.70 6.79 -5.51
N GLY A 31 -3.32 7.22 -4.42
CA GLY A 31 -3.80 6.34 -3.38
C GLY A 31 -5.26 5.92 -3.59
N ARG A 32 -5.99 5.75 -2.50
CA ARG A 32 -7.38 5.29 -2.53
C ARG A 32 -8.26 6.20 -3.40
N PRO A 33 -8.99 5.66 -4.37
CA PRO A 33 -9.94 6.44 -5.16
C PRO A 33 -11.19 6.77 -4.35
N GLU A 34 -11.77 7.92 -4.64
CA GLU A 34 -13.10 8.33 -4.22
C GLU A 34 -14.03 8.30 -5.43
N LEU A 35 -15.22 7.74 -5.24
CA LEU A 35 -16.27 7.67 -6.25
C LEU A 35 -17.42 8.57 -5.86
N THR A 36 -17.99 9.30 -6.84
CA THR A 36 -19.14 10.18 -6.59
C THR A 36 -20.41 9.38 -6.32
N GLU A 37 -21.26 9.90 -5.45
CA GLU A 37 -22.59 9.34 -5.17
C GLU A 37 -23.62 9.62 -6.29
N THR A 38 -23.38 10.68 -7.06
CA THR A 38 -24.24 11.10 -8.19
C THR A 38 -23.47 10.97 -9.51
N PRO A 39 -23.38 9.75 -10.07
CA PRO A 39 -22.53 9.50 -11.24
C PRO A 39 -23.12 10.05 -12.54
N ASP A 40 -22.27 10.62 -13.39
CA ASP A 40 -22.53 10.85 -14.80
C ASP A 40 -22.22 9.57 -15.57
N THR A 41 -23.27 8.91 -16.07
CA THR A 41 -23.18 7.56 -16.65
C THR A 41 -22.38 7.51 -17.93
N ALA A 42 -22.49 8.54 -18.80
CA ALA A 42 -21.82 8.54 -20.10
C ALA A 42 -20.28 8.58 -19.96
N ASP A 43 -19.76 9.38 -19.02
CA ASP A 43 -18.33 9.44 -18.75
C ASP A 43 -17.82 8.17 -18.07
N LEU A 44 -18.64 7.56 -17.21
CA LEU A 44 -18.28 6.31 -16.53
C LEU A 44 -18.20 5.12 -17.48
N GLU A 45 -19.11 4.99 -18.44
CA GLU A 45 -19.05 3.92 -19.43
C GLU A 45 -17.78 4.01 -20.26
N ARG A 46 -17.38 5.21 -20.67
CA ARG A 46 -16.10 5.44 -21.36
C ARG A 46 -14.91 5.10 -20.48
N ALA A 47 -14.95 5.49 -19.20
CA ALA A 47 -13.89 5.19 -18.24
C ALA A 47 -13.76 3.69 -17.96
N ALA A 48 -14.88 2.96 -17.92
CA ALA A 48 -14.87 1.51 -17.78
C ALA A 48 -14.30 0.81 -19.04
N ALA A 49 -14.67 1.28 -20.21
CA ALA A 49 -14.19 0.73 -21.49
C ALA A 49 -12.67 0.89 -21.67
N ILE A 50 -12.07 1.99 -21.18
CA ILE A 50 -10.62 2.23 -21.28
C ILE A 50 -9.82 1.51 -20.20
N CYS A 51 -10.47 0.96 -19.15
CA CYS A 51 -9.78 0.32 -18.04
C CYS A 51 -9.14 -1.01 -18.50
N PRO A 52 -7.78 -1.12 -18.50
CA PRO A 52 -7.09 -2.26 -19.09
C PRO A 52 -7.32 -3.57 -18.31
N THR A 53 -7.67 -3.48 -17.05
CA THR A 53 -7.90 -4.65 -16.17
C THR A 53 -9.38 -4.88 -15.86
N GLY A 54 -10.28 -4.03 -16.35
CA GLY A 54 -11.68 -4.08 -16.00
C GLY A 54 -11.94 -3.93 -14.50
N ALA A 55 -11.14 -3.09 -13.82
CA ALA A 55 -11.28 -2.83 -12.40
C ALA A 55 -12.51 -1.95 -12.08
N LEU A 56 -12.97 -1.15 -13.04
CA LEU A 56 -14.11 -0.25 -12.88
C LEU A 56 -15.40 -0.91 -13.38
N THR A 57 -16.41 -0.96 -12.53
CA THR A 57 -17.77 -1.41 -12.86
C THR A 57 -18.71 -0.22 -12.73
N THR A 58 -19.66 -0.08 -13.67
CA THR A 58 -20.58 1.07 -13.71
C THR A 58 -21.92 0.81 -13.06
N ALA A 59 -22.36 -0.44 -13.00
CA ALA A 59 -23.66 -0.83 -12.46
C ALA A 59 -23.57 -2.11 -11.61
N PRO A 60 -23.48 -2.02 -10.28
CA PRO A 60 -23.33 -0.80 -9.47
C PRO A 60 -21.94 -0.18 -9.60
N LEU A 61 -21.86 1.15 -9.46
CA LEU A 61 -20.58 1.84 -9.53
C LEU A 61 -19.64 1.32 -8.44
N SER A 62 -18.50 0.78 -8.86
CA SER A 62 -17.46 0.30 -7.96
C SER A 62 -16.11 0.21 -8.65
N LEU A 63 -15.04 0.34 -7.87
CA LEU A 63 -13.66 0.19 -8.33
C LEU A 63 -12.94 -0.84 -7.48
N ASP A 64 -12.48 -1.90 -8.11
CA ASP A 64 -11.79 -3.01 -7.49
C ASP A 64 -10.28 -2.73 -7.40
N LEU A 65 -9.79 -2.41 -6.21
CA LEU A 65 -8.36 -2.13 -5.95
C LEU A 65 -7.47 -3.35 -6.21
N GLY A 66 -8.01 -4.56 -6.05
CA GLY A 66 -7.25 -5.80 -6.32
C GLY A 66 -7.03 -6.07 -7.81
N ARG A 67 -7.69 -5.31 -8.71
CA ARG A 67 -7.51 -5.35 -10.16
C ARG A 67 -6.96 -4.04 -10.72
N CYS A 68 -6.97 -2.97 -9.92
CA CYS A 68 -6.57 -1.63 -10.34
C CYS A 68 -5.06 -1.51 -10.47
N LEU A 69 -4.59 -0.97 -11.59
CA LEU A 69 -3.17 -0.64 -11.82
C LEU A 69 -2.79 0.77 -11.35
N PHE A 70 -3.71 1.52 -10.78
CA PHE A 70 -3.51 2.92 -10.37
C PHE A 70 -2.98 3.82 -11.50
N CYS A 71 -3.27 3.51 -12.75
CA CYS A 71 -2.83 4.27 -13.93
C CYS A 71 -3.48 5.64 -14.04
N GLY A 72 -4.66 5.84 -13.44
CA GLY A 72 -5.39 7.10 -13.42
C GLY A 72 -6.20 7.40 -14.70
N GLU A 73 -6.25 6.50 -15.70
CA GLU A 73 -6.99 6.74 -16.96
C GLU A 73 -8.48 6.98 -16.73
N CYS A 74 -9.09 6.21 -15.82
CA CYS A 74 -10.50 6.41 -15.48
C CYS A 74 -10.79 7.78 -14.87
N ALA A 75 -9.89 8.29 -14.02
CA ALA A 75 -10.03 9.62 -13.42
C ALA A 75 -9.82 10.74 -14.46
N ARG A 76 -8.94 10.53 -15.45
CA ARG A 76 -8.78 11.50 -16.57
C ARG A 76 -10.00 11.52 -17.49
N THR A 77 -10.62 10.35 -17.71
CA THR A 77 -11.80 10.22 -18.58
C THR A 77 -13.07 10.69 -17.89
N ALA A 78 -13.21 10.43 -16.58
CA ALA A 78 -14.39 10.78 -15.80
C ALA A 78 -14.01 11.56 -14.51
N PRO A 79 -13.42 12.76 -14.60
CA PRO A 79 -12.86 13.49 -13.47
C PRO A 79 -13.91 13.95 -12.45
N ARG A 80 -15.18 14.03 -12.85
CA ARG A 80 -16.28 14.35 -11.94
C ARG A 80 -16.74 13.16 -11.12
N ASN A 81 -16.46 11.95 -11.59
CA ASN A 81 -16.93 10.71 -11.01
C ASN A 81 -15.88 9.99 -10.19
N ILE A 82 -14.61 10.11 -10.57
CA ILE A 82 -13.49 9.35 -9.98
C ILE A 82 -12.33 10.30 -9.69
N ARG A 83 -11.86 10.29 -8.45
CA ARG A 83 -10.70 11.05 -8.02
C ARG A 83 -9.78 10.15 -7.19
N PHE A 84 -8.51 10.03 -7.55
CA PHE A 84 -7.51 9.42 -6.69
C PHE A 84 -7.06 10.42 -5.62
N THR A 85 -6.98 9.95 -4.39
CA THR A 85 -6.51 10.74 -3.25
C THR A 85 -5.07 10.39 -2.90
N ASN A 86 -4.49 11.11 -1.93
CA ASN A 86 -3.19 10.76 -1.36
C ASN A 86 -3.31 9.78 -0.18
N ASP A 87 -4.49 9.16 0.02
CA ASP A 87 -4.66 8.16 1.07
C ASP A 87 -4.01 6.83 0.65
N TYR A 88 -2.88 6.50 1.30
CA TYR A 88 -2.14 5.28 1.05
C TYR A 88 -2.78 4.02 1.63
N ARG A 89 -3.85 4.15 2.43
CA ARG A 89 -4.55 3.04 3.10
C ARG A 89 -5.46 2.31 2.13
N ILE A 90 -4.86 1.49 1.28
CA ILE A 90 -5.54 0.74 0.20
C ILE A 90 -5.65 -0.75 0.50
N GLY A 91 -4.99 -1.24 1.57
CA GLY A 91 -5.04 -2.64 1.97
C GLY A 91 -6.35 -3.02 2.65
N SER A 92 -6.74 -4.29 2.53
CA SER A 92 -7.86 -4.89 3.25
C SER A 92 -7.57 -6.34 3.60
N PRO A 93 -8.04 -6.83 4.76
CA PRO A 93 -7.91 -8.24 5.16
C PRO A 93 -8.84 -9.14 4.35
N THR A 94 -9.85 -8.58 3.68
CA THR A 94 -10.82 -9.32 2.88
C THR A 94 -10.84 -8.86 1.44
N ARG A 95 -11.23 -9.72 0.54
CA ARG A 95 -11.34 -9.41 -0.89
C ARG A 95 -12.40 -8.34 -1.16
N GLU A 96 -13.50 -8.39 -0.43
CA GLU A 96 -14.62 -7.45 -0.53
C GLU A 96 -14.23 -6.04 -0.11
N GLY A 97 -13.35 -5.91 0.89
CA GLY A 97 -12.85 -4.63 1.37
C GLY A 97 -11.92 -3.90 0.38
N LEU A 98 -11.46 -4.59 -0.68
CA LEU A 98 -10.74 -3.99 -1.79
C LEU A 98 -11.67 -3.37 -2.85
N VAL A 99 -12.98 -3.58 -2.77
CA VAL A 99 -13.94 -3.00 -3.70
C VAL A 99 -14.46 -1.68 -3.12
N VAL A 100 -14.05 -0.58 -3.73
CA VAL A 100 -14.47 0.77 -3.34
C VAL A 100 -15.79 1.12 -4.01
N ARG A 101 -16.74 1.63 -3.24
CA ARG A 101 -18.05 2.11 -3.69
C ARG A 101 -18.23 3.59 -3.35
N PRO A 102 -19.19 4.29 -3.95
CA PRO A 102 -19.55 5.65 -3.56
C PRO A 102 -19.81 5.76 -2.06
N GLY A 103 -19.22 6.76 -1.41
CA GLY A 103 -19.38 7.00 0.04
C GLY A 103 -18.53 6.10 0.95
N ASP A 104 -17.83 5.11 0.41
CA ASP A 104 -16.98 4.22 1.22
C ASP A 104 -15.80 4.98 1.83
N LYS A 105 -15.62 4.81 3.14
CA LYS A 105 -14.41 5.27 3.85
C LYS A 105 -13.33 4.20 3.82
N CYS A 106 -12.06 4.61 4.03
CA CYS A 106 -10.97 3.64 4.12
C CYS A 106 -11.24 2.63 5.25
N VAL A 107 -10.94 1.37 4.98
CA VAL A 107 -10.98 0.32 6.00
C VAL A 107 -9.85 0.58 6.99
N ARG A 108 -10.19 0.88 8.23
CA ARG A 108 -9.21 0.90 9.32
C ARG A 108 -9.08 -0.50 9.88
N PHE A 109 -7.86 -1.02 9.86
CA PHE A 109 -7.57 -2.24 10.59
C PHE A 109 -7.72 -1.98 12.08
N ASP A 110 -8.39 -2.89 12.76
CA ASP A 110 -8.33 -2.96 14.21
C ASP A 110 -7.13 -3.83 14.61
N PRO A 111 -6.02 -3.23 15.08
CA PRO A 111 -4.86 -4.01 15.52
C PRO A 111 -5.20 -4.96 16.67
N ALA A 112 -6.22 -4.65 17.47
CA ALA A 112 -6.66 -5.48 18.58
C ALA A 112 -7.31 -6.79 18.10
N ALA A 113 -7.96 -6.79 16.92
CA ALA A 113 -8.54 -7.99 16.35
C ALA A 113 -7.49 -8.95 15.74
N VAL A 114 -6.43 -8.38 15.15
CA VAL A 114 -5.39 -9.15 14.43
C VAL A 114 -4.28 -9.63 15.37
N ARG A 115 -3.93 -8.84 16.38
CA ARG A 115 -2.81 -9.11 17.29
C ARG A 115 -2.89 -10.46 18.03
N PRO A 116 -4.04 -10.92 18.54
CA PRO A 116 -4.14 -12.20 19.22
C PRO A 116 -3.82 -13.39 18.30
N GLU A 117 -4.29 -13.35 17.05
CA GLU A 117 -4.04 -14.43 16.08
C GLU A 117 -2.56 -14.49 15.70
N ILE A 118 -1.94 -13.34 15.39
CA ILE A 118 -0.51 -13.28 15.10
C ILE A 118 0.32 -13.71 16.30
N GLY A 119 0.00 -13.21 17.50
CA GLY A 119 0.70 -13.53 18.72
C GLY A 119 0.63 -15.01 19.11
N ARG A 120 -0.47 -15.68 18.78
CA ARG A 120 -0.65 -17.12 19.01
C ARG A 120 0.35 -17.98 18.25
N TYR A 121 0.67 -17.61 17.02
CA TYR A 121 1.56 -18.40 16.14
C TYR A 121 3.02 -17.91 16.15
N PHE A 122 3.24 -16.62 16.23
CA PHE A 122 4.55 -16.02 15.98
C PHE A 122 5.20 -15.40 17.23
N GLY A 123 4.46 -15.28 18.33
CA GLY A 123 4.99 -14.71 19.57
C GLY A 123 5.50 -13.28 19.37
N ARG A 124 6.83 -13.10 19.48
CA ARG A 124 7.47 -11.78 19.40
C ARG A 124 8.10 -11.47 18.04
N SER A 125 8.18 -12.44 17.15
CA SER A 125 8.82 -12.25 15.85
C SER A 125 8.07 -12.95 14.74
N LEU A 126 8.01 -12.29 13.58
CA LEU A 126 7.45 -12.81 12.34
C LEU A 126 8.55 -12.88 11.30
N GLN A 127 8.84 -14.08 10.81
CA GLN A 127 9.80 -14.28 9.71
C GLN A 127 9.03 -14.53 8.43
N LEU A 128 9.22 -13.63 7.48
CA LEU A 128 8.61 -13.69 6.15
C LEU A 128 9.65 -14.23 5.16
N ARG A 129 9.20 -15.05 4.24
CA ARG A 129 10.01 -15.52 3.13
C ARG A 129 9.33 -15.13 1.82
N GLU A 130 10.03 -14.37 1.02
CA GLU A 130 9.57 -14.06 -0.33
C GLU A 130 9.99 -15.18 -1.29
N VAL A 131 9.05 -15.55 -2.16
CA VAL A 131 9.28 -16.50 -3.26
C VAL A 131 8.89 -15.80 -4.55
N CYS A 132 9.87 -15.50 -5.41
CA CYS A 132 9.60 -14.94 -6.71
C CYS A 132 8.89 -15.97 -7.61
N ALA A 133 7.69 -15.63 -8.06
CA ALA A 133 6.87 -16.46 -8.94
C ALA A 133 6.86 -15.96 -10.40
N GLY A 134 7.91 -15.24 -10.82
CA GLY A 134 8.05 -14.71 -12.18
C GLY A 134 7.56 -13.28 -12.34
N GLY A 135 7.66 -12.45 -11.29
CA GLY A 135 7.34 -11.04 -11.32
C GLY A 135 8.39 -10.17 -12.02
N ASP A 136 8.14 -8.87 -12.02
CA ASP A 136 8.99 -7.81 -12.60
C ASP A 136 9.95 -7.17 -11.59
N ALA A 137 10.16 -7.79 -10.43
CA ALA A 137 10.95 -7.30 -9.30
C ALA A 137 10.40 -6.05 -8.58
N SER A 138 9.26 -5.49 -8.97
CA SER A 138 8.70 -4.29 -8.33
C SER A 138 8.31 -4.54 -6.87
N VAL A 139 7.66 -5.67 -6.61
CA VAL A 139 7.28 -6.09 -5.25
C VAL A 139 8.51 -6.40 -4.40
N GLU A 140 9.52 -7.05 -4.97
CA GLU A 140 10.78 -7.36 -4.28
C GLU A 140 11.51 -6.07 -3.84
N MET A 141 11.55 -5.05 -4.71
CA MET A 141 12.15 -3.76 -4.37
C MET A 141 11.41 -3.04 -3.24
N GLU A 142 10.09 -3.05 -3.26
CA GLU A 142 9.27 -2.46 -2.19
C GLU A 142 9.44 -3.22 -0.86
N LEU A 143 9.45 -4.55 -0.90
CA LEU A 143 9.71 -5.36 0.29
C LEU A 143 11.10 -5.12 0.87
N ASN A 144 12.12 -5.01 0.01
CA ASN A 144 13.48 -4.66 0.45
C ASN A 144 13.53 -3.27 1.09
N ALA A 145 12.80 -2.30 0.54
CA ALA A 145 12.73 -0.95 1.10
C ALA A 145 12.16 -0.93 2.54
N THR A 146 11.33 -1.90 2.91
CA THR A 146 10.79 -1.98 4.27
C THR A 146 11.84 -2.24 5.34
N GLY A 147 13.00 -2.79 4.97
CA GLY A 147 14.15 -2.99 5.87
C GLY A 147 15.03 -1.76 6.08
N ASN A 148 14.78 -0.65 5.36
CA ASN A 148 15.59 0.57 5.53
C ASN A 148 15.24 1.30 6.83
N VAL A 149 16.08 2.29 7.20
CA VAL A 149 15.96 3.02 8.47
C VAL A 149 14.66 3.82 8.64
N ASN A 150 13.95 4.12 7.54
CA ASN A 150 12.71 4.87 7.61
C ASN A 150 11.53 3.98 8.06
N PHE A 151 11.50 2.73 7.59
CA PHE A 151 10.44 1.77 7.90
C PHE A 151 10.85 0.80 9.00
N ASP A 152 12.11 0.33 8.98
CA ASP A 152 12.79 -0.46 10.02
C ASP A 152 11.93 -1.63 10.56
N LEU A 153 11.48 -2.50 9.65
CA LEU A 153 10.68 -3.69 9.99
C LEU A 153 11.32 -4.53 11.10
N GLY A 154 12.66 -4.58 11.14
CA GLY A 154 13.42 -5.31 12.16
C GLY A 154 13.12 -4.83 13.58
N ARG A 155 12.85 -3.54 13.78
CA ARG A 155 12.43 -2.97 15.07
C ARG A 155 11.15 -3.57 15.60
N TYR A 156 10.25 -3.95 14.70
CA TYR A 156 8.96 -4.57 15.06
C TYR A 156 9.04 -6.09 15.16
N GLY A 157 10.25 -6.66 15.09
CA GLY A 157 10.44 -8.09 15.15
C GLY A 157 10.05 -8.83 13.86
N ILE A 158 9.97 -8.09 12.73
CA ILE A 158 9.65 -8.66 11.43
C ILE A 158 10.95 -8.80 10.63
N GLY A 159 11.31 -10.02 10.27
CA GLY A 159 12.43 -10.31 9.39
C GLY A 159 11.92 -10.74 8.00
N LEU A 160 12.63 -10.28 6.96
CA LEU A 160 12.36 -10.66 5.58
C LEU A 160 13.56 -11.41 5.00
N SER A 161 13.32 -12.60 4.45
CA SER A 161 14.31 -13.39 3.72
C SER A 161 13.90 -13.49 2.25
N LEU A 162 14.80 -13.09 1.36
CA LEU A 162 14.64 -13.24 -0.08
C LEU A 162 15.30 -14.55 -0.53
N ILE A 163 14.62 -15.35 -1.33
CA ILE A 163 15.14 -16.66 -1.78
C ILE A 163 16.45 -16.52 -2.55
N HIS A 164 16.62 -15.44 -3.29
CA HIS A 164 17.84 -15.22 -4.10
C HIS A 164 19.05 -14.73 -3.30
N ILE A 165 18.87 -14.34 -2.04
CA ILE A 165 19.92 -13.77 -1.18
C ILE A 165 20.27 -14.70 -0.03
N SER A 166 19.36 -15.60 0.36
CA SER A 166 19.65 -16.57 1.42
C SER A 166 20.48 -17.70 0.89
N GLU A 167 21.74 -17.77 1.30
CA GLU A 167 22.54 -18.98 1.12
C GLU A 167 21.79 -20.20 1.68
N PRO A 168 21.90 -21.38 1.03
CA PRO A 168 21.34 -22.59 1.58
C PRO A 168 21.97 -22.80 2.95
N THR A 169 21.15 -22.67 3.98
CA THR A 169 21.53 -23.04 5.35
C THR A 169 22.07 -24.45 5.29
N ARG A 170 23.35 -24.59 5.63
CA ARG A 170 23.93 -25.92 5.85
C ARG A 170 23.08 -26.66 6.86
N LEU A 171 22.58 -27.80 6.44
CA LEU A 171 22.01 -28.82 7.32
C LEU A 171 23.07 -29.32 8.31
#